data_faf3afbb2fe9c1d38902e0b6b1894f63
#
_entry.id   faf3afbb2fe9c1d38902e0b6b1894f63
#
_cell.length_a   1.000
_cell.length_b   1.000
_cell.length_c   1.000
_cell.angle_alpha   90.00
_cell.angle_beta   90.00
_cell.angle_gamma   90.00
#
_symmetry.space_group_name_H-M   'P 1'
#
loop_
_entity.id
_entity.type
_entity.pdbx_description
1 polymer ?
#
loop_
_entity_poly.entity_id
_entity_poly.type
_entity_poly.pdbx_seq_one_letter_code
_entity_poly.pdbx_strand_id
1 'polypeptide(L)'
;DMLPAGESGAGEVDTENLVLYSDEELPENVSMRQAILGFDHQTPVKGALSSCFGYRQHPTEGEERFHYGVDLAADSGTAIGCFADGTVTAVGESSSYGKYCTVTHDNGCTTLYAHCSRISVSSGAAVKAGEKLGEVGQTGMATGPHLHFELQKDGVYLNPVYYVETA
;
A
#
# COMPACT_ATOMS: atom_id res chain seq x y z
N ASP A 1 -13.29 6.73 16.41
CA ASP A 1 -12.96 6.84 15.98
C ASP A 1 -11.85 7.25 15.78
N MET A 2 -11.22 7.39 15.97
CA MET A 2 -10.36 7.76 15.76
C MET A 2 -9.31 7.54 16.04
N LEU A 3 -8.56 7.55 15.90
CA LEU A 3 -7.59 7.44 15.97
C LEU A 3 -6.94 7.56 16.72
N PRO A 4 -6.54 7.39 16.92
CA PRO A 4 -5.87 7.55 17.54
C PRO A 4 -4.98 7.84 17.65
N ALA A 5 -4.89 8.10 17.49
CA ALA A 5 -4.24 8.46 17.56
C ALA A 5 -3.69 8.83 17.66
N GLY A 6 -3.73 9.03 17.37
CA GLY A 6 -3.23 9.52 17.40
C GLY A 6 -2.92 9.85 17.93
N GLU A 7 -3.17 9.93 18.27
CA GLU A 7 -2.84 10.26 18.77
C GLU A 7 -2.13 9.81 19.15
N SER A 8 -1.75 9.50 18.99
CA SER A 8 -1.00 9.15 19.15
C SER A 8 -0.21 8.80 19.00
N GLY A 9 0.08 8.89 18.76
CA GLY A 9 0.84 8.84 18.61
C GLY A 9 1.46 8.64 18.13
N ALA A 10 1.09 8.16 17.88
CA ALA A 10 1.98 7.97 17.20
C ALA A 10 2.55 8.82 16.70
N GLY A 11 2.49 9.31 16.98
CA GLY A 11 2.94 10.13 16.53
C GLY A 11 3.96 10.29 15.71
N GLU A 12 4.60 9.47 15.57
CA GLU A 12 5.57 9.59 14.69
C GLU A 12 5.15 9.69 13.33
N VAL A 13 3.90 9.45 13.06
CA VAL A 13 3.34 9.67 11.74
C VAL A 13 3.27 11.15 11.50
N ASP A 14 3.66 11.59 10.32
CA ASP A 14 3.58 12.99 9.95
C ASP A 14 2.13 13.38 9.87
N THR A 15 1.67 14.20 10.82
CA THR A 15 0.27 14.55 10.86
C THR A 15 -0.14 15.44 9.74
N GLU A 16 0.78 16.06 9.00
CA GLU A 16 0.40 16.79 7.81
C GLU A 16 -0.11 15.89 6.71
N ASN A 17 0.26 14.63 6.75
CA ASN A 17 -0.16 13.67 5.75
C ASN A 17 -1.27 12.77 6.22
N LEU A 18 -1.78 12.97 7.44
CA LEU A 18 -2.89 12.19 7.94
C LEU A 18 -4.13 13.06 7.99
N VAL A 19 -5.18 12.61 7.35
CA VAL A 19 -6.46 13.28 7.37
C VAL A 19 -7.45 12.37 8.08
N LEU A 20 -8.14 12.90 9.08
CA LEU A 20 -9.13 12.14 9.82
C LEU A 20 -10.49 12.40 9.22
N TYR A 21 -11.21 11.36 8.87
CA TYR A 21 -12.51 11.44 8.24
C TYR A 21 -13.55 10.80 9.12
N SER A 22 -14.77 11.30 9.04
CA SER A 22 -15.90 10.55 9.58
C SER A 22 -16.20 9.40 8.64
N ASP A 23 -16.85 8.36 9.17
CA ASP A 23 -17.18 7.21 8.33
C ASP A 23 -18.05 7.60 7.16
N GLU A 24 -18.85 8.66 7.30
CA GLU A 24 -19.74 9.08 6.22
C GLU A 24 -19.02 9.69 5.04
N GLU A 25 -17.77 10.14 5.24
CA GLU A 25 -17.01 10.78 4.17
C GLU A 25 -16.12 9.82 3.43
N LEU A 26 -16.06 8.56 3.86
CA LEU A 26 -15.17 7.59 3.23
C LEU A 26 -15.89 6.81 2.14
N PRO A 27 -15.16 6.32 1.13
CA PRO A 27 -15.75 5.36 0.21
C PRO A 27 -16.27 4.15 0.98
N GLU A 28 -17.22 3.44 0.35
CA GLU A 28 -17.91 2.36 1.02
C GLU A 28 -16.99 1.25 1.48
N ASN A 29 -15.94 0.99 0.73
CA ASN A 29 -15.05 -0.14 1.00
C ASN A 29 -13.73 0.30 1.64
N VAL A 30 -13.77 1.32 2.49
CA VAL A 30 -12.59 1.87 3.13
C VAL A 30 -12.81 1.97 4.63
N SER A 31 -11.77 1.69 5.41
CA SER A 31 -11.77 1.91 6.85
C SER A 31 -10.49 2.61 7.26
N MET A 32 -10.60 3.61 8.12
CA MET A 32 -9.44 4.28 8.70
C MET A 32 -9.04 3.65 10.03
N ARG A 33 -9.74 2.63 10.47
CA ARG A 33 -9.42 1.97 11.73
C ARG A 33 -8.33 0.95 11.53
N GLN A 34 -7.43 0.85 12.49
CA GLN A 34 -6.41 -0.18 12.46
C GLN A 34 -7.04 -1.51 12.84
N ALA A 35 -6.75 -2.55 12.07
CA ALA A 35 -7.27 -3.88 12.32
C ALA A 35 -6.14 -4.80 12.78
N ILE A 36 -6.50 -5.84 13.52
CA ILE A 36 -5.56 -6.88 13.88
C ILE A 36 -5.53 -7.87 12.72
N LEU A 37 -4.37 -8.03 12.10
CA LEU A 37 -4.26 -8.90 10.92
C LEU A 37 -4.13 -10.37 11.29
N GLY A 38 -3.54 -10.65 12.45
CA GLY A 38 -3.44 -12.02 12.93
C GLY A 38 -2.24 -12.80 12.42
N PHE A 39 -1.27 -12.13 11.79
CA PHE A 39 -0.05 -12.78 11.32
C PHE A 39 1.09 -11.76 11.30
N ASP A 40 2.31 -12.27 11.25
CA ASP A 40 3.50 -11.43 11.16
C ASP A 40 3.60 -10.83 9.77
N HIS A 41 4.11 -9.61 9.69
CA HIS A 41 4.26 -8.94 8.41
C HIS A 41 5.53 -8.08 8.41
N GLN A 42 5.97 -7.71 7.20
CA GLN A 42 7.17 -6.91 6.99
C GLN A 42 6.87 -5.79 6.03
N THR A 43 7.65 -4.72 6.13
CA THR A 43 7.53 -3.60 5.20
C THR A 43 8.07 -4.03 3.84
N PRO A 44 7.30 -3.84 2.75
CA PRO A 44 7.74 -4.29 1.42
C PRO A 44 8.98 -3.56 0.92
N VAL A 45 9.08 -2.27 1.17
CA VAL A 45 10.20 -1.45 0.77
C VAL A 45 10.39 -0.40 1.85
N LYS A 46 11.62 -0.25 2.34
CA LYS A 46 11.89 0.82 3.28
C LYS A 46 12.16 2.08 2.50
N GLY A 47 11.15 2.91 2.36
CA GLY A 47 11.26 4.15 1.63
C GLY A 47 10.54 5.25 2.36
N ALA A 48 10.73 6.48 1.87
CA ALA A 48 10.02 7.61 2.44
C ALA A 48 8.57 7.57 2.00
N LEU A 49 7.66 7.91 2.92
CA LEU A 49 6.24 8.00 2.57
C LEU A 49 6.07 9.23 1.68
N SER A 50 5.83 9.01 0.40
CA SER A 50 5.70 10.12 -0.55
C SER A 50 4.26 10.48 -0.84
N SER A 51 3.32 9.59 -0.53
CA SER A 51 1.89 9.89 -0.67
C SER A 51 1.10 9.01 0.28
N CYS A 52 0.19 9.61 1.03
CA CYS A 52 -0.57 8.91 2.06
C CYS A 52 -1.87 8.36 1.54
N PHE A 53 -2.42 7.43 2.32
CA PHE A 53 -3.76 6.90 2.11
C PHE A 53 -4.78 8.00 2.41
N GLY A 54 -5.82 8.08 1.60
CA GLY A 54 -6.91 9.00 1.85
C GLY A 54 -7.13 9.97 0.71
N TYR A 55 -7.98 10.96 0.97
CA TYR A 55 -8.27 11.97 -0.03
C TYR A 55 -7.09 12.91 -0.21
N ARG A 56 -6.86 13.28 -1.46
CA ARG A 56 -5.88 14.30 -1.77
C ARG A 56 -6.37 15.06 -2.99
N GLN A 57 -6.02 16.35 -3.06
CA GLN A 57 -6.40 17.17 -4.17
C GLN A 57 -5.36 17.02 -5.25
N HIS A 58 -5.82 16.79 -6.47
CA HIS A 58 -4.92 16.65 -7.60
C HIS A 58 -4.38 18.04 -7.95
N PRO A 59 -3.05 18.23 -8.00
CA PRO A 59 -2.51 19.58 -8.13
C PRO A 59 -2.85 20.25 -9.45
N THR A 60 -3.05 19.52 -10.54
CA THR A 60 -3.31 20.15 -11.82
C THR A 60 -4.79 20.23 -12.13
N GLU A 61 -5.60 19.35 -11.58
CA GLU A 61 -7.02 19.30 -11.92
C GLU A 61 -7.89 19.90 -10.85
N GLY A 62 -7.36 20.10 -9.66
CA GLY A 62 -8.15 20.63 -8.58
C GLY A 62 -9.20 19.70 -8.03
N GLU A 63 -9.20 18.44 -8.45
CA GLU A 63 -10.17 17.46 -8.00
C GLU A 63 -9.63 16.68 -6.83
N GLU A 64 -10.52 16.37 -5.91
CA GLU A 64 -10.18 15.50 -4.79
C GLU A 64 -10.24 14.06 -5.25
N ARG A 65 -9.21 13.28 -4.95
CA ARG A 65 -9.17 11.86 -5.29
C ARG A 65 -8.77 11.07 -4.08
N PHE A 66 -9.37 9.90 -3.94
CA PHE A 66 -9.04 9.01 -2.83
C PHE A 66 -7.89 8.10 -3.24
N HIS A 67 -6.83 8.10 -2.42
CA HIS A 67 -5.66 7.25 -2.62
C HIS A 67 -5.83 6.00 -1.77
N TYR A 68 -5.97 4.84 -2.41
CA TYR A 68 -6.32 3.59 -1.72
C TYR A 68 -5.12 2.86 -1.14
N GLY A 69 -3.95 3.43 -1.22
CA GLY A 69 -2.75 2.83 -0.67
C GLY A 69 -1.79 3.90 -0.22
N VAL A 70 -0.53 3.51 -0.02
CA VAL A 70 0.53 4.46 0.26
C VAL A 70 1.60 4.31 -0.80
N ASP A 71 2.32 5.40 -1.07
CA ASP A 71 3.44 5.39 -1.98
C ASP A 71 4.72 5.50 -1.17
N LEU A 72 5.63 4.58 -1.39
CA LEU A 72 6.91 4.53 -0.70
C LEU A 72 8.01 4.79 -1.72
N ALA A 73 8.66 5.94 -1.61
CA ALA A 73 9.67 6.35 -2.57
C ALA A 73 10.94 5.51 -2.37
N ALA A 74 11.46 4.98 -3.46
CA ALA A 74 12.68 4.20 -3.45
C ALA A 74 13.23 4.19 -4.87
N ASP A 75 14.52 3.94 -5.00
CA ASP A 75 15.17 3.92 -6.32
C ASP A 75 14.64 2.79 -7.17
N SER A 76 14.58 3.01 -8.48
CA SER A 76 14.24 1.96 -9.43
C SER A 76 15.22 0.81 -9.26
N GLY A 77 14.69 -0.41 -9.26
CA GLY A 77 15.51 -1.60 -9.08
C GLY A 77 15.58 -2.08 -7.65
N THR A 78 15.08 -1.30 -6.69
CA THR A 78 15.05 -1.74 -5.28
C THR A 78 14.13 -2.96 -5.16
N ALA A 79 14.61 -4.00 -4.46
CA ALA A 79 13.81 -5.22 -4.30
C ALA A 79 12.59 -4.95 -3.45
N ILE A 80 11.46 -5.50 -3.87
CA ILE A 80 10.20 -5.44 -3.13
C ILE A 80 10.00 -6.76 -2.43
N GLY A 81 9.92 -6.74 -1.10
CA GLY A 81 9.67 -7.95 -0.31
C GLY A 81 8.20 -8.15 -0.06
N CYS A 82 7.79 -9.39 0.06
CA CYS A 82 6.41 -9.71 0.32
C CYS A 82 6.03 -9.29 1.74
N PHE A 83 4.85 -8.71 1.88
CA PHE A 83 4.37 -8.20 3.17
C PHE A 83 4.22 -9.32 4.20
N ALA A 84 3.75 -10.47 3.78
CA ALA A 84 3.53 -11.62 4.67
C ALA A 84 3.42 -12.88 3.84
N ASP A 85 3.43 -14.04 4.51
CA ASP A 85 3.25 -15.31 3.81
C ASP A 85 1.93 -15.32 3.06
N GLY A 86 1.91 -15.90 1.88
CA GLY A 86 0.69 -15.98 1.10
C GLY A 86 0.89 -16.63 -0.25
N THR A 87 -0.06 -16.38 -1.14
CA THR A 87 -0.05 -16.91 -2.50
C THR A 87 -0.24 -15.75 -3.48
N VAL A 88 0.59 -15.71 -4.51
CA VAL A 88 0.43 -14.70 -5.55
C VAL A 88 -0.85 -15.03 -6.32
N THR A 89 -1.80 -14.08 -6.32
CA THR A 89 -3.11 -14.32 -6.93
C THR A 89 -3.28 -13.62 -8.26
N ALA A 90 -2.44 -12.63 -8.56
CA ALA A 90 -2.50 -11.96 -9.86
C ALA A 90 -1.15 -11.33 -10.17
N VAL A 91 -0.79 -11.35 -11.44
CA VAL A 91 0.35 -10.62 -11.99
C VAL A 91 -0.13 -10.02 -13.29
N GLY A 92 0.05 -8.72 -13.46
CA GLY A 92 -0.47 -8.08 -14.65
C GLY A 92 0.16 -6.74 -14.90
N GLU A 93 -0.41 -6.06 -15.89
CA GLU A 93 0.03 -4.71 -16.25
C GLU A 93 -1.19 -3.91 -16.65
N SER A 94 -1.31 -2.70 -16.13
CA SER A 94 -2.41 -1.82 -16.49
C SER A 94 -1.87 -0.42 -16.75
N SER A 95 -2.71 0.43 -17.34
CA SER A 95 -2.28 1.81 -17.62
C SER A 95 -2.09 2.60 -16.35
N SER A 96 -2.84 2.30 -15.29
CA SER A 96 -2.74 3.06 -14.04
C SER A 96 -1.70 2.46 -13.10
N TYR A 97 -1.75 1.16 -12.85
CA TYR A 97 -0.82 0.53 -11.91
C TYR A 97 0.54 0.21 -12.53
N GLY A 98 0.65 0.19 -13.87
CA GLY A 98 1.84 -0.35 -14.51
C GLY A 98 1.96 -1.84 -14.22
N LYS A 99 3.16 -2.32 -14.03
CA LYS A 99 3.37 -3.73 -13.68
C LYS A 99 3.07 -3.91 -12.20
N TYR A 100 2.21 -4.88 -11.90
CA TYR A 100 1.76 -5.09 -10.54
C TYR A 100 1.54 -6.55 -10.23
N CYS A 101 1.50 -6.88 -8.95
CA CYS A 101 1.07 -8.20 -8.49
C CYS A 101 0.27 -8.06 -7.22
N THR A 102 -0.54 -9.08 -6.93
CA THR A 102 -1.28 -9.16 -5.67
C THR A 102 -0.96 -10.46 -4.97
N VAL A 103 -0.97 -10.42 -3.64
CA VAL A 103 -0.73 -11.60 -2.80
C VAL A 103 -1.89 -11.71 -1.84
N THR A 104 -2.45 -12.91 -1.73
CA THR A 104 -3.51 -13.19 -0.77
C THR A 104 -2.90 -13.88 0.44
N HIS A 105 -3.21 -13.34 1.61
CA HIS A 105 -2.69 -13.81 2.89
C HIS A 105 -3.81 -14.48 3.69
N ASP A 106 -3.52 -14.85 4.92
CA ASP A 106 -4.53 -15.41 5.82
C ASP A 106 -5.52 -14.33 6.24
N ASN A 107 -6.62 -14.76 6.83
CA ASN A 107 -7.61 -13.89 7.49
C ASN A 107 -8.23 -12.86 6.56
N GLY A 108 -8.36 -13.22 5.28
CA GLY A 108 -9.03 -12.36 4.31
C GLY A 108 -8.21 -11.19 3.82
N CYS A 109 -6.92 -11.17 4.06
CA CYS A 109 -6.06 -10.04 3.70
C CYS A 109 -5.46 -10.22 2.31
N THR A 110 -5.32 -9.11 1.59
CA THR A 110 -4.70 -9.08 0.27
C THR A 110 -3.85 -7.82 0.16
N THR A 111 -2.67 -7.95 -0.43
CA THR A 111 -1.81 -6.80 -0.68
C THR A 111 -1.54 -6.66 -2.17
N LEU A 112 -1.35 -5.42 -2.60
CA LEU A 112 -1.06 -5.10 -4.00
C LEU A 112 0.21 -4.27 -4.08
N TYR A 113 1.05 -4.57 -5.07
CA TYR A 113 2.35 -3.94 -5.27
C TYR A 113 2.40 -3.45 -6.71
N ALA A 114 2.47 -2.14 -6.91
CA ALA A 114 2.30 -1.55 -8.25
C ALA A 114 3.46 -0.64 -8.64
N HIS A 115 3.46 -0.25 -9.90
CA HIS A 115 4.47 0.59 -10.56
C HIS A 115 5.84 -0.08 -10.59
N CYS A 116 5.85 -1.41 -10.59
CA CYS A 116 7.09 -2.17 -10.59
C CYS A 116 7.78 -2.07 -11.95
N SER A 117 9.11 -2.11 -11.94
CA SER A 117 9.86 -2.24 -13.19
C SER A 117 9.87 -3.70 -13.63
N ARG A 118 9.77 -4.62 -12.67
CA ARG A 118 9.84 -6.05 -12.96
C ARG A 118 9.10 -6.81 -11.88
N ILE A 119 8.39 -7.87 -12.27
CA ILE A 119 7.75 -8.81 -11.36
C ILE A 119 8.49 -10.13 -11.53
N SER A 120 8.95 -10.71 -10.41
CA SER A 120 9.78 -11.91 -10.42
C SER A 120 9.01 -13.18 -10.08
N VAL A 121 7.71 -13.06 -9.78
CA VAL A 121 6.90 -14.20 -9.35
C VAL A 121 5.77 -14.41 -10.34
N SER A 122 5.15 -15.59 -10.27
CA SER A 122 4.04 -15.93 -11.14
C SER A 122 2.79 -16.16 -10.34
N SER A 123 1.65 -15.94 -10.96
CA SER A 123 0.36 -16.21 -10.34
C SER A 123 0.29 -17.67 -9.92
N GLY A 124 -0.16 -17.92 -8.71
CA GLY A 124 -0.23 -19.25 -8.11
C GLY A 124 0.95 -19.62 -7.24
N ALA A 125 2.02 -18.83 -7.27
CA ALA A 125 3.23 -19.16 -6.49
C ALA A 125 3.01 -18.89 -5.01
N ALA A 126 3.50 -19.79 -4.16
CA ALA A 126 3.52 -19.56 -2.72
C ALA A 126 4.72 -18.68 -2.39
N VAL A 127 4.52 -17.69 -1.53
CA VAL A 127 5.58 -16.76 -1.15
C VAL A 127 5.59 -16.60 0.36
N LYS A 128 6.76 -16.24 0.88
CA LYS A 128 6.96 -16.01 2.29
C LYS A 128 7.19 -14.54 2.56
N ALA A 129 6.93 -14.13 3.79
CA ALA A 129 7.21 -12.75 4.21
C ALA A 129 8.67 -12.40 3.90
N GLY A 130 8.87 -11.27 3.25
CA GLY A 130 10.20 -10.82 2.88
C GLY A 130 10.73 -11.37 1.58
N GLU A 131 10.08 -12.36 0.99
CA GLU A 131 10.53 -12.94 -0.27
C GLU A 131 10.37 -11.92 -1.39
N LYS A 132 11.35 -11.83 -2.29
CA LYS A 132 11.34 -10.83 -3.35
C LYS A 132 10.21 -11.11 -4.34
N LEU A 133 9.38 -10.10 -4.56
CA LEU A 133 8.28 -10.16 -5.53
C LEU A 133 8.65 -9.49 -6.84
N GLY A 134 9.49 -8.47 -6.80
CA GLY A 134 9.85 -7.71 -7.97
C GLY A 134 10.74 -6.56 -7.59
N GLU A 135 10.76 -5.53 -8.43
CA GLU A 135 11.63 -4.37 -8.24
C GLU A 135 10.84 -3.09 -8.45
N VAL A 136 11.18 -2.08 -7.66
CA VAL A 136 10.57 -0.76 -7.77
C VAL A 136 10.84 -0.16 -9.13
N GLY A 137 9.88 0.53 -9.68
CA GLY A 137 10.01 1.23 -10.94
C GLY A 137 9.09 2.43 -10.97
N GLN A 138 8.74 2.84 -12.19
CA GLN A 138 7.82 3.94 -12.38
C GLN A 138 6.92 3.68 -13.59
N THR A 139 6.53 2.42 -13.77
CA THR A 139 5.61 2.04 -14.85
C THR A 139 4.19 2.46 -14.48
N GLY A 140 3.35 2.61 -15.50
CA GLY A 140 2.00 3.09 -15.28
C GLY A 140 1.97 4.59 -15.05
N MET A 141 1.02 5.04 -14.24
CA MET A 141 0.84 6.47 -13.99
C MET A 141 1.65 6.92 -12.79
N ALA A 142 2.97 6.81 -12.90
CA ALA A 142 3.88 7.21 -11.84
C ALA A 142 4.75 8.37 -12.32
N THR A 143 4.98 9.34 -11.44
CA THR A 143 5.80 10.50 -11.77
C THR A 143 7.25 10.34 -11.34
N GLY A 144 7.55 9.31 -10.59
CA GLY A 144 8.91 8.99 -10.15
C GLY A 144 8.95 7.60 -9.57
N PRO A 145 10.14 7.06 -9.28
CA PRO A 145 10.21 5.69 -8.78
C PRO A 145 9.63 5.58 -7.37
N HIS A 146 8.68 4.67 -7.22
CA HIS A 146 8.10 4.40 -5.91
C HIS A 146 7.33 3.09 -5.98
N LEU A 147 7.04 2.52 -4.82
CA LEU A 147 6.12 1.40 -4.71
C LEU A 147 4.77 1.93 -4.24
N HIS A 148 3.73 1.61 -4.99
CA HIS A 148 2.36 1.84 -4.54
C HIS A 148 1.89 0.55 -3.88
N PHE A 149 1.53 0.63 -2.61
CA PHE A 149 1.21 -0.53 -1.79
C PHE A 149 -0.19 -0.38 -1.23
N GLU A 150 -1.04 -1.40 -1.45
CA GLU A 150 -2.40 -1.43 -0.94
C GLU A 150 -2.58 -2.63 -0.04
N LEU A 151 -3.41 -2.46 0.99
CA LEU A 151 -3.75 -3.52 1.93
C LEU A 151 -5.27 -3.57 2.08
N GLN A 152 -5.84 -4.74 1.86
CA GLN A 152 -7.26 -4.97 2.07
C GLN A 152 -7.46 -6.09 3.07
N LYS A 153 -8.55 -6.00 3.83
CA LYS A 153 -8.99 -7.09 4.68
C LYS A 153 -10.48 -7.28 4.46
N ASP A 154 -10.88 -8.49 4.01
CA ASP A 154 -12.29 -8.83 3.73
C ASP A 154 -12.91 -7.84 2.74
N GLY A 155 -12.13 -7.43 1.73
CA GLY A 155 -12.60 -6.51 0.71
C GLY A 155 -12.60 -5.05 1.10
N VAL A 156 -12.12 -4.71 2.30
CA VAL A 156 -12.09 -3.34 2.78
C VAL A 156 -10.65 -2.84 2.74
N TYR A 157 -10.43 -1.68 2.12
CA TYR A 157 -9.10 -1.06 2.07
C TYR A 157 -8.77 -0.48 3.43
N LEU A 158 -7.57 -0.80 3.91
CA LEU A 158 -7.04 -0.28 5.16
C LEU A 158 -5.91 0.68 4.86
N ASN A 159 -5.63 1.57 5.82
CA ASN A 159 -4.50 2.48 5.68
C ASN A 159 -3.20 1.74 5.98
N PRO A 160 -2.35 1.50 4.96
CA PRO A 160 -1.15 0.69 5.19
C PRO A 160 -0.13 1.34 6.12
N VAL A 161 -0.24 2.63 6.38
CA VAL A 161 0.76 3.32 7.21
C VAL A 161 0.87 2.73 8.61
N TYR A 162 -0.19 2.10 9.09
CA TYR A 162 -0.18 1.51 10.43
C TYR A 162 0.60 0.19 10.48
N TYR A 163 0.99 -0.35 9.33
CA TYR A 163 1.55 -1.70 9.24
C TYR A 163 2.94 -1.72 8.61
N VAL A 164 3.45 -0.59 8.17
CA VAL A 164 4.75 -0.52 7.50
C VAL A 164 5.64 0.50 8.22
N GLU A 165 6.95 0.32 8.04
CA GLU A 165 7.94 1.25 8.57
C GLU A 165 8.42 2.12 7.43
N THR A 166 8.45 3.42 7.63
CA THR A 166 8.92 4.35 6.60
C THR A 166 10.25 4.95 7.01
N ALA A 167 11.03 5.32 6.00
CA ALA A 167 12.34 5.91 6.25
C ALA A 167 12.20 7.38 6.69
#